data_43b32803488f6eb5361a259251235423
#
_entry.id   43b32803488f6eb5361a259251235423
#
_cell.length_a   1.000
_cell.length_b   1.000
_cell.length_c   1.000
_cell.angle_alpha   90.00
_cell.angle_beta   90.00
_cell.angle_gamma   90.00
#
_symmetry.space_group_name_H-M   'P 1'
#
loop_
_entity.id
_entity.type
_entity.pdbx_description
1 polymer ?
#
loop_
_entity_poly.entity_id
_entity_poly.type
_entity_poly.pdbx_seq_one_letter_code
_entity_poly.pdbx_strand_id
1 'polypeptide(L)'
;MLACSQTPTAAQLIPTIQPIEIYQLATPQRLKIPPITQSEISVATKSESVTNSGDLLAPPRFNTLIVREFPNIWQMRIPTNQVNLLYATYEMKAENGRSDAISSEQRSNSAVQVVIEPLPIIEISRDSNTNTALVQGGFRLKMDVSGTQVAGQYTGELSVVVNSR
;
A
#
# COMPACT_ATOMS: atom_id res chain seq x y z
N MET A 1 -12.61 13.21 -43.74
CA MET A 1 -11.84 12.27 -42.90
C MET A 1 -11.40 13.01 -41.64
N LEU A 2 -12.05 12.74 -40.52
CA LEU A 2 -11.68 13.33 -39.22
C LEU A 2 -10.74 12.34 -38.53
N ALA A 3 -9.50 12.75 -38.33
CA ALA A 3 -8.53 12.00 -37.55
C ALA A 3 -8.82 12.20 -36.05
N CYS A 4 -9.21 11.14 -35.36
CA CYS A 4 -9.36 11.10 -33.90
C CYS A 4 -7.95 11.03 -33.30
N SER A 5 -7.46 12.17 -32.78
CA SER A 5 -6.24 12.18 -31.93
C SER A 5 -6.57 11.56 -30.58
N GLN A 6 -6.08 10.36 -30.35
CA GLN A 6 -6.05 9.77 -29.00
C GLN A 6 -4.91 10.43 -28.23
N THR A 7 -5.25 11.20 -27.20
CA THR A 7 -4.28 11.67 -26.20
C THR A 7 -3.80 10.48 -25.39
N PRO A 8 -2.48 10.27 -25.25
CA PRO A 8 -1.96 9.21 -24.40
C PRO A 8 -2.31 9.52 -22.95
N THR A 9 -3.01 8.61 -22.28
CA THR A 9 -3.21 8.63 -20.85
C THR A 9 -1.84 8.53 -20.17
N ALA A 10 -1.46 9.56 -19.45
CA ALA A 10 -0.21 9.56 -18.69
C ALA A 10 -0.28 8.42 -17.66
N ALA A 11 0.53 7.39 -17.88
CA ALA A 11 0.73 6.34 -16.89
C ALA A 11 1.33 7.00 -15.64
N GLN A 12 0.61 6.96 -14.54
CA GLN A 12 1.14 7.39 -13.25
C GLN A 12 2.31 6.47 -12.92
N LEU A 13 3.51 7.05 -12.86
CA LEU A 13 4.70 6.36 -12.39
C LEU A 13 4.51 6.11 -10.88
N ILE A 14 4.08 4.91 -10.53
CA ILE A 14 4.11 4.44 -9.15
C ILE A 14 5.59 4.37 -8.76
N PRO A 15 6.04 5.07 -7.70
CA PRO A 15 7.43 4.99 -7.29
C PRO A 15 7.78 3.54 -6.99
N THR A 16 8.72 2.98 -7.73
CA THR A 16 9.21 1.63 -7.53
C THR A 16 10.02 1.60 -6.26
N ILE A 17 9.48 0.99 -5.21
CA ILE A 17 10.21 0.76 -3.96
C ILE A 17 11.18 -0.38 -4.22
N GLN A 18 12.46 -0.17 -3.92
CA GLN A 18 13.40 -1.27 -3.88
C GLN A 18 13.12 -2.14 -2.64
N PRO A 19 13.02 -3.47 -2.79
CA PRO A 19 12.78 -4.36 -1.66
C PRO A 19 13.93 -4.27 -0.67
N ILE A 20 13.61 -4.22 0.62
CA ILE A 20 14.61 -4.37 1.67
C ILE A 20 15.02 -5.84 1.79
N GLU A 21 16.29 -6.09 2.06
CA GLU A 21 16.77 -7.45 2.30
C GLU A 21 16.59 -7.83 3.78
N ILE A 22 15.92 -8.97 4.01
CA ILE A 22 15.76 -9.57 5.31
C ILE A 22 16.69 -10.78 5.41
N TYR A 23 17.55 -10.79 6.43
CA TYR A 23 18.55 -11.84 6.61
C TYR A 23 18.18 -12.84 7.71
N GLN A 24 17.25 -12.47 8.59
CA GLN A 24 16.88 -13.28 9.73
C GLN A 24 15.37 -13.34 9.90
N LEU A 25 14.86 -14.54 10.15
CA LEU A 25 13.47 -14.76 10.56
C LEU A 25 13.22 -14.17 11.96
N ALA A 26 11.97 -13.89 12.25
CA ALA A 26 11.47 -13.38 13.53
C ALA A 26 12.14 -12.06 14.01
N THR A 27 12.77 -11.33 13.10
CA THR A 27 13.42 -10.06 13.42
C THR A 27 12.64 -8.92 12.77
N PRO A 28 12.11 -7.95 13.54
CA PRO A 28 11.40 -6.80 12.98
C PRO A 28 12.31 -5.95 12.10
N GLN A 29 11.84 -5.68 10.88
CA GLN A 29 12.46 -4.72 9.98
C GLN A 29 11.55 -3.51 9.85
N ARG A 30 12.11 -2.32 9.93
CA ARG A 30 11.35 -1.07 9.84
C ARG A 30 11.65 -0.36 8.54
N LEU A 31 10.62 0.13 7.92
CA LEU A 31 10.73 0.94 6.71
C LEU A 31 9.68 2.05 6.70
N LYS A 32 10.01 3.14 6.07
CA LYS A 32 9.07 4.23 5.84
C LYS A 32 8.35 3.97 4.51
N ILE A 33 7.02 4.02 4.52
CA ILE A 33 6.27 3.92 3.27
C ILE A 33 6.42 5.22 2.47
N PRO A 34 6.41 5.16 1.13
CA PRO A 34 6.35 6.36 0.31
C PRO A 34 5.11 7.18 0.69
N PRO A 35 5.24 8.51 0.79
CA PRO A 35 4.13 9.36 1.12
C PRO A 35 2.95 9.14 0.17
N ILE A 36 1.75 9.10 0.74
CA ILE A 36 0.52 9.06 -0.03
C ILE A 36 0.14 10.51 -0.32
N THR A 37 0.07 10.85 -1.59
CA THR A 37 -0.19 12.21 -2.04
C THR A 37 -1.69 12.47 -2.19
N GLN A 38 -2.08 13.72 -2.10
CA GLN A 38 -3.47 14.14 -2.28
C GLN A 38 -4.02 13.76 -3.66
N SER A 39 -3.19 13.70 -4.70
CA SER A 39 -3.60 13.27 -6.02
C SER A 39 -4.01 11.78 -6.08
N GLU A 40 -3.44 10.96 -5.22
CA GLU A 40 -3.84 9.54 -5.07
C GLU A 40 -5.15 9.42 -4.26
N ILE A 41 -5.39 10.39 -3.38
CA ILE A 41 -6.62 10.53 -2.58
C ILE A 41 -7.72 11.20 -3.40
N SER A 42 -7.39 11.88 -4.49
CA SER A 42 -8.41 12.53 -5.32
C SER A 42 -9.30 11.46 -5.94
N VAL A 43 -10.46 11.48 -5.42
CA VAL A 43 -11.58 10.59 -5.55
C VAL A 43 -11.91 10.38 -7.01
N ALA A 44 -11.93 9.13 -7.47
CA ALA A 44 -12.63 8.76 -8.67
C ALA A 44 -14.11 9.15 -8.47
N THR A 45 -14.49 10.32 -8.95
CA THR A 45 -15.90 10.73 -9.00
C THR A 45 -16.63 9.71 -9.84
N LYS A 46 -17.44 8.87 -9.20
CA LYS A 46 -18.43 8.09 -9.92
C LYS A 46 -19.38 9.10 -10.55
N SER A 47 -19.43 9.12 -11.87
CA SER A 47 -20.52 9.80 -12.58
C SER A 47 -21.81 9.07 -12.23
N GLU A 48 -22.59 9.64 -11.32
CA GLU A 48 -23.95 9.17 -11.05
C GLU A 48 -24.88 9.82 -12.05
N SER A 49 -25.71 9.00 -12.66
CA SER A 49 -26.76 9.46 -13.57
C SER A 49 -27.85 10.11 -12.72
N VAL A 50 -28.09 11.39 -12.91
CA VAL A 50 -29.17 12.11 -12.27
C VAL A 50 -30.50 11.66 -12.94
N THR A 51 -31.33 10.97 -12.20
CA THR A 51 -32.60 10.43 -12.71
C THR A 51 -33.81 11.23 -12.25
N ASN A 52 -33.68 12.04 -11.21
CA ASN A 52 -34.76 12.88 -10.72
C ASN A 52 -34.22 14.19 -10.06
N SER A 53 -35.11 15.13 -9.79
CA SER A 53 -34.75 16.41 -9.18
C SER A 53 -34.25 16.31 -7.73
N GLY A 54 -34.56 15.23 -7.01
CA GLY A 54 -34.04 14.98 -5.68
C GLY A 54 -32.57 14.63 -5.68
N ASP A 55 -32.08 13.99 -6.76
CA ASP A 55 -30.67 13.63 -6.89
C ASP A 55 -29.77 14.87 -7.04
N LEU A 56 -30.31 15.97 -7.54
CA LEU A 56 -29.57 17.24 -7.64
C LEU A 56 -29.30 17.91 -6.29
N LEU A 57 -30.09 17.59 -5.28
CA LEU A 57 -29.98 18.14 -3.93
C LEU A 57 -29.18 17.21 -2.99
N ALA A 58 -28.92 15.97 -3.42
CA ALA A 58 -28.13 15.02 -2.66
C ALA A 58 -26.64 15.41 -2.73
N PRO A 59 -25.91 15.41 -1.60
CA PRO A 59 -24.48 15.65 -1.63
C PRO A 59 -23.80 14.55 -2.46
N PRO A 60 -22.76 14.88 -3.25
CA PRO A 60 -22.03 13.90 -4.04
C PRO A 60 -21.45 12.80 -3.14
N ARG A 61 -21.64 11.55 -3.54
CA ARG A 61 -21.07 10.39 -2.84
C ARG A 61 -19.64 10.20 -3.31
N PHE A 62 -18.70 10.44 -2.43
CA PHE A 62 -17.30 10.22 -2.68
C PHE A 62 -16.92 8.79 -2.24
N ASN A 63 -16.10 8.11 -3.05
CA ASN A 63 -15.46 6.88 -2.59
C ASN A 63 -14.30 7.26 -1.68
N THR A 64 -14.46 7.06 -0.39
CA THR A 64 -13.47 7.41 0.62
C THR A 64 -12.49 6.29 0.93
N LEU A 65 -12.74 5.10 0.37
CA LEU A 65 -11.86 3.95 0.56
C LEU A 65 -10.78 3.94 -0.52
N ILE A 66 -9.53 4.10 -0.10
CA ILE A 66 -8.35 4.02 -0.95
C ILE A 66 -7.66 2.70 -0.69
N VAL A 67 -7.28 2.03 -1.78
CA VAL A 67 -6.52 0.78 -1.73
C VAL A 67 -5.20 0.99 -2.48
N ARG A 68 -4.08 0.68 -1.82
CA ARG A 68 -2.75 0.73 -2.41
C ARG A 68 -2.01 -0.57 -2.16
N GLU A 69 -1.38 -1.11 -3.20
CA GLU A 69 -0.60 -2.34 -3.09
C GLU A 69 0.90 -2.04 -3.13
N PHE A 70 1.62 -2.75 -2.28
CA PHE A 70 3.07 -2.74 -2.20
C PHE A 70 3.57 -4.19 -2.33
N PRO A 71 3.68 -4.72 -3.57
CA PRO A 71 3.89 -6.15 -3.75
C PRO A 71 5.30 -6.63 -3.38
N ASN A 72 6.32 -5.79 -3.50
CA ASN A 72 7.72 -6.20 -3.41
C ASN A 72 8.49 -5.29 -2.46
N ILE A 73 8.06 -5.21 -1.19
CA ILE A 73 8.70 -4.32 -0.23
C ILE A 73 9.88 -4.95 0.50
N TRP A 74 9.91 -6.28 0.54
CA TRP A 74 11.03 -7.03 1.12
C TRP A 74 11.35 -8.27 0.30
N GLN A 75 12.59 -8.72 0.43
CA GLN A 75 13.06 -9.99 -0.11
C GLN A 75 13.92 -10.73 0.90
N MET A 76 13.96 -12.06 0.76
CA MET A 76 14.71 -12.93 1.64
C MET A 76 15.20 -14.16 0.88
N ARG A 77 16.43 -14.62 1.17
CA ARG A 77 16.96 -15.89 0.69
C ARG A 77 16.85 -16.92 1.78
N ILE A 78 16.22 -18.05 1.48
CA ILE A 78 15.98 -19.11 2.44
C ILE A 78 16.14 -20.50 1.81
N PRO A 79 16.29 -21.58 2.60
CA PRO A 79 16.24 -22.95 2.10
C PRO A 79 14.92 -23.25 1.37
N THR A 80 15.00 -23.98 0.27
CA THR A 80 13.84 -24.25 -0.60
C THR A 80 12.71 -24.99 0.10
N ASN A 81 13.02 -25.83 1.08
CA ASN A 81 12.03 -26.58 1.87
C ASN A 81 11.24 -25.70 2.85
N GLN A 82 11.68 -24.46 3.09
CA GLN A 82 11.01 -23.53 4.00
C GLN A 82 10.09 -22.53 3.30
N VAL A 83 10.13 -22.43 1.97
CA VAL A 83 9.37 -21.45 1.20
C VAL A 83 7.87 -21.49 1.54
N ASN A 84 7.28 -22.65 1.59
CA ASN A 84 5.83 -22.83 1.84
C ASN A 84 5.44 -22.65 3.32
N LEU A 85 6.42 -22.53 4.22
CA LEU A 85 6.19 -22.34 5.65
C LEU A 85 6.22 -20.88 6.06
N LEU A 86 6.67 -19.99 5.16
CA LEU A 86 6.80 -18.58 5.44
C LEU A 86 5.47 -17.87 5.55
N TYR A 87 5.42 -16.93 6.48
CA TYR A 87 4.38 -15.91 6.55
C TYR A 87 4.99 -14.60 7.06
N ALA A 88 4.38 -13.49 6.70
CA ALA A 88 4.79 -12.17 7.14
C ALA A 88 3.67 -11.49 7.91
N THR A 89 4.05 -10.79 8.97
CA THR A 89 3.17 -9.91 9.73
C THR A 89 3.62 -8.46 9.54
N TYR A 90 2.66 -7.56 9.49
CA TYR A 90 2.89 -6.15 9.24
C TYR A 90 2.19 -5.31 10.29
N GLU A 91 2.89 -4.30 10.79
CA GLU A 91 2.34 -3.30 11.70
C GLU A 91 2.64 -1.91 11.17
N MET A 92 1.64 -1.04 11.12
CA MET A 92 1.79 0.35 10.74
C MET A 92 1.69 1.24 11.96
N LYS A 93 2.60 2.19 12.06
CA LYS A 93 2.59 3.19 13.12
C LYS A 93 2.72 4.58 12.51
N ALA A 94 1.76 5.43 12.82
CA ALA A 94 1.80 6.82 12.42
C ALA A 94 2.95 7.56 13.16
N GLU A 95 3.45 8.63 12.59
CA GLU A 95 4.52 9.43 13.23
C GLU A 95 4.10 10.00 14.59
N ASN A 96 2.80 10.20 14.82
CA ASN A 96 2.26 10.61 16.13
C ASN A 96 2.12 9.45 17.14
N GLY A 97 2.57 8.26 16.79
CA GLY A 97 2.57 7.09 17.64
C GLY A 97 1.30 6.24 17.63
N ARG A 98 0.26 6.60 16.86
CA ARG A 98 -0.96 5.77 16.74
C ARG A 98 -0.67 4.50 15.94
N SER A 99 -1.11 3.38 16.48
CA SER A 99 -1.06 2.09 15.79
C SER A 99 -2.14 2.02 14.70
N ASP A 100 -1.88 1.20 13.68
CA ASP A 100 -2.77 0.98 12.54
C ASP A 100 -3.23 2.29 11.89
N ALA A 101 -2.31 3.25 11.77
CA ALA A 101 -2.59 4.56 11.24
C ALA A 101 -1.40 5.13 10.46
N ILE A 102 -1.70 6.10 9.60
CA ILE A 102 -0.74 7.03 9.00
C ILE A 102 -1.12 8.45 9.42
N SER A 103 -0.18 9.36 9.46
CA SER A 103 -0.42 10.75 9.85
C SER A 103 0.07 11.74 8.81
N SER A 104 -0.52 12.92 8.82
CA SER A 104 -0.08 14.02 7.98
C SER A 104 1.29 14.51 8.43
N GLU A 105 2.21 14.72 7.49
CA GLU A 105 3.51 15.33 7.76
C GLU A 105 3.37 16.79 8.25
N GLN A 106 2.29 17.47 7.89
CA GLN A 106 2.05 18.87 8.23
C GLN A 106 1.30 19.04 9.55
N ARG A 107 0.48 18.05 9.94
CA ARG A 107 -0.32 18.08 11.17
C ARG A 107 -0.33 16.71 11.82
N SER A 108 0.49 16.53 12.83
CA SER A 108 0.64 15.25 13.55
C SER A 108 -0.64 14.75 14.23
N ASN A 109 -1.60 15.62 14.52
CA ASN A 109 -2.90 15.23 15.08
C ASN A 109 -3.89 14.72 14.02
N SER A 110 -3.62 14.91 12.73
CA SER A 110 -4.43 14.37 11.64
C SER A 110 -3.90 12.99 11.26
N ALA A 111 -4.62 11.96 11.65
CA ALA A 111 -4.27 10.57 11.35
C ALA A 111 -5.44 9.84 10.70
N VAL A 112 -5.11 8.96 9.76
CA VAL A 112 -6.03 8.07 9.05
C VAL A 112 -5.79 6.66 9.50
N GLN A 113 -6.85 5.98 9.90
CA GLN A 113 -6.78 4.56 10.22
C GLN A 113 -6.58 3.73 8.95
N VAL A 114 -5.74 2.72 9.05
CA VAL A 114 -5.40 1.83 7.94
C VAL A 114 -5.63 0.37 8.31
N VAL A 115 -5.91 -0.44 7.30
CA VAL A 115 -5.95 -1.90 7.41
C VAL A 115 -4.88 -2.45 6.48
N ILE A 116 -4.03 -3.32 7.01
CA ILE A 116 -2.98 -3.98 6.25
C ILE A 116 -3.36 -5.43 6.01
N GLU A 117 -3.35 -5.82 4.74
CA GLU A 117 -3.56 -7.21 4.31
C GLU A 117 -2.27 -7.75 3.72
N PRO A 118 -1.67 -8.81 4.29
CA PRO A 118 -0.51 -9.46 3.70
C PRO A 118 -0.83 -9.96 2.29
N LEU A 119 0.06 -9.71 1.34
CA LEU A 119 0.01 -10.34 0.03
C LEU A 119 0.73 -11.71 0.08
N PRO A 120 0.40 -12.63 -0.83
CA PRO A 120 1.11 -13.90 -0.93
C PRO A 120 2.61 -13.68 -1.12
N ILE A 121 3.41 -14.49 -0.42
CA ILE A 121 4.86 -14.54 -0.63
C ILE A 121 5.12 -15.28 -1.92
N ILE A 122 5.94 -14.73 -2.81
CA ILE A 122 6.25 -15.28 -4.11
C ILE A 122 7.73 -15.67 -4.19
N GLU A 123 8.00 -16.83 -4.77
CA GLU A 123 9.36 -17.26 -5.12
C GLU A 123 9.78 -16.60 -6.43
N ILE A 124 10.88 -15.85 -6.41
CA ILE A 124 11.42 -15.12 -7.57
C ILE A 124 12.43 -15.98 -8.33
N SER A 125 13.29 -16.66 -7.60
CA SER A 125 14.32 -17.52 -8.17
C SER A 125 14.71 -18.64 -7.23
N ARG A 126 15.22 -19.71 -7.79
CA ARG A 126 15.72 -20.88 -7.07
C ARG A 126 17.13 -21.18 -7.53
N ASP A 127 18.02 -21.42 -6.56
CA ASP A 127 19.37 -21.88 -6.80
C ASP A 127 19.52 -23.33 -6.34
N SER A 128 19.66 -24.25 -7.29
CA SER A 128 19.82 -25.66 -7.02
C SER A 128 21.21 -26.01 -6.43
N ASN A 129 22.23 -25.20 -6.67
CA ASN A 129 23.58 -25.46 -6.15
C ASN A 129 23.63 -25.22 -4.64
N THR A 130 22.96 -24.18 -4.16
CA THR A 130 22.91 -23.82 -2.74
C THR A 130 21.65 -24.36 -2.05
N ASN A 131 20.72 -24.95 -2.81
CA ASN A 131 19.40 -25.40 -2.35
C ASN A 131 18.61 -24.27 -1.64
N THR A 132 18.71 -23.06 -2.16
CA THR A 132 18.03 -21.86 -1.64
C THR A 132 17.10 -21.24 -2.67
N ALA A 133 16.13 -20.51 -2.18
CA ALA A 133 15.22 -19.71 -2.99
C ALA A 133 15.24 -18.24 -2.53
N LEU A 134 15.11 -17.33 -3.48
CA LEU A 134 14.83 -15.92 -3.23
C LEU A 134 13.32 -15.73 -3.25
N VAL A 135 12.77 -15.25 -2.16
CA VAL A 135 11.34 -14.94 -2.02
C VAL A 135 11.13 -13.46 -1.80
N GLN A 136 9.98 -12.99 -2.22
CA GLN A 136 9.54 -11.61 -2.02
C GLN A 136 8.15 -11.57 -1.42
N GLY A 137 7.89 -10.54 -0.64
CA GLY A 137 6.57 -10.32 -0.06
C GLY A 137 6.23 -8.83 0.01
N GLY A 138 4.95 -8.62 0.24
CA GLY A 138 4.38 -7.29 0.29
C GLY A 138 3.04 -7.28 1.01
N PHE A 139 2.34 -6.17 0.91
CA PHE A 139 1.04 -5.98 1.54
C PHE A 139 0.15 -5.06 0.72
N ARG A 140 -1.14 -5.11 1.02
CA ARG A 140 -2.15 -4.18 0.55
C ARG A 140 -2.56 -3.28 1.70
N LEU A 141 -2.55 -1.99 1.47
CA LEU A 141 -2.99 -0.97 2.42
C LEU A 141 -4.38 -0.47 2.02
N LYS A 142 -5.31 -0.54 2.95
CA LYS A 142 -6.65 0.03 2.81
C LYS A 142 -6.81 1.17 3.81
N MET A 143 -7.31 2.30 3.35
CA MET A 143 -7.54 3.49 4.18
C MET A 143 -8.89 4.09 3.90
N ASP A 144 -9.56 4.52 4.96
CA ASP A 144 -10.77 5.33 4.85
C ASP A 144 -10.44 6.79 5.14
N VAL A 145 -10.53 7.60 4.10
CA VAL A 145 -10.21 9.03 4.17
C VAL A 145 -11.44 9.91 4.40
N SER A 146 -12.60 9.33 4.71
CA SER A 146 -13.85 10.06 4.95
C SER A 146 -13.73 11.10 6.05
N GLY A 147 -12.90 10.86 7.05
CA GLY A 147 -12.65 11.75 8.18
C GLY A 147 -11.48 12.72 7.99
N THR A 148 -10.79 12.69 6.84
CA THR A 148 -9.64 13.57 6.62
C THR A 148 -10.10 14.98 6.28
N GLN A 149 -9.71 15.93 7.12
CA GLN A 149 -9.98 17.36 6.92
C GLN A 149 -8.74 18.14 6.47
N VAL A 150 -7.60 17.46 6.36
CA VAL A 150 -6.31 18.08 6.07
C VAL A 150 -5.78 17.55 4.76
N ALA A 151 -5.59 18.43 3.80
CA ALA A 151 -4.85 18.16 2.59
C ALA A 151 -3.36 18.01 2.90
N GLY A 152 -2.65 17.15 2.19
CA GLY A 152 -1.21 17.00 2.35
C GLY A 152 -0.73 15.57 2.11
N GLN A 153 0.51 15.34 2.48
CA GLN A 153 1.14 14.03 2.42
C GLN A 153 0.93 13.28 3.72
N TYR A 154 0.60 12.00 3.62
CA TYR A 154 0.42 11.10 4.75
C TYR A 154 1.48 10.01 4.71
N THR A 155 2.10 9.74 5.83
CA THR A 155 3.15 8.74 5.97
C THR A 155 3.08 8.00 7.30
N GLY A 156 3.81 6.91 7.40
CA GLY A 156 3.94 6.11 8.62
C GLY A 156 5.13 5.18 8.54
N GLU A 157 5.54 4.66 9.68
CA GLU A 157 6.54 3.62 9.81
C GLU A 157 5.87 2.25 9.72
N LEU A 158 6.31 1.42 8.79
CA LEU A 158 5.92 0.03 8.65
C LEU A 158 6.96 -0.85 9.33
N SER A 159 6.50 -1.75 10.19
CA SER A 159 7.29 -2.86 10.72
C SER A 159 6.86 -4.16 10.04
N VAL A 160 7.80 -4.93 9.52
CA VAL A 160 7.57 -6.24 8.95
C VAL A 160 8.37 -7.30 9.70
N VAL A 161 7.72 -8.41 10.02
CA VAL A 161 8.36 -9.59 10.60
C VAL A 161 8.03 -10.80 9.75
N VAL A 162 9.05 -11.46 9.23
CA VAL A 162 8.92 -12.71 8.47
C VAL A 162 9.20 -13.89 9.39
N ASN A 163 8.28 -14.83 9.44
CA ASN A 163 8.35 -16.02 10.29
C ASN A 163 8.18 -17.30 9.44
N SER A 164 8.56 -18.43 10.03
CA SER A 164 8.31 -19.77 9.52
C SER A 164 7.46 -20.56 10.51
N ARG A 165 6.52 -21.33 9.99
CA ARG A 165 5.70 -22.29 10.77
C ARG A 165 6.47 -23.53 11.10
#